data_338001d56fff2d846dfd9fd496883572
#
_entry.id   338001d56fff2d846dfd9fd496883572
#
_cell.length_a   1.000
_cell.length_b   1.000
_cell.length_c   1.000
_cell.angle_alpha   90.00
_cell.angle_beta   90.00
_cell.angle_gamma   90.00
#
_symmetry.space_group_name_H-M   'P 1'
#
loop_
_entity.id
_entity.type
_entity.pdbx_description
1 polymer ?
#
loop_
_entity_poly.entity_id
_entity_poly.type
_entity_poly.pdbx_seq_one_letter_code
_entity_poly.pdbx_strand_id
1 'polypeptide(L)'
;MKTRWAGILLIIAALGASGCASMSADECSVSDWHTIGYEDGAKGYSGDQIGRYRKACAKHGVAPDFESYQAGRKDGLRQYCQPSRGFNVGASGGRYNGVCPSDMEFDFVEAFNSGHQLYNLRASVNSATYQINARESELEQTKDDIRTAEAALIAKETTMQDRILLLADLKELSERIGQIEAETVDLIEERAIAEQQLASYQSVLADAGY
;
A
#
# COMPACT_ATOMS: atom_id res chain seq x y z
N MET A 1 20.78 48.33 -20.45
CA MET A 1 21.95 47.46 -20.14
C MET A 1 21.46 46.03 -20.15
N LYS A 2 21.89 45.28 -21.17
CA LYS A 2 21.60 43.85 -21.39
C LYS A 2 22.70 43.04 -20.72
N THR A 3 22.40 42.05 -19.88
CA THR A 3 23.29 40.91 -19.55
C THR A 3 22.46 39.79 -19.00
N ARG A 4 22.21 38.68 -19.79
CA ARG A 4 22.95 37.42 -19.71
C ARG A 4 22.70 36.64 -18.42
N TRP A 5 21.51 35.96 -18.38
CA TRP A 5 21.29 34.76 -17.55
C TRP A 5 20.71 33.67 -18.45
N ALA A 6 21.55 33.17 -19.32
CA ALA A 6 21.28 31.98 -20.11
C ALA A 6 22.43 31.02 -19.80
N GLY A 7 22.16 29.92 -19.10
CA GLY A 7 23.15 28.85 -19.06
C GLY A 7 23.35 28.17 -17.71
N ILE A 8 22.33 27.67 -17.03
CA ILE A 8 22.46 26.55 -16.05
C ILE A 8 21.11 25.83 -15.99
N LEU A 9 20.80 25.08 -17.02
CA LEU A 9 19.58 24.22 -17.04
C LEU A 9 19.82 23.06 -18.00
N LEU A 10 20.89 22.28 -17.75
CA LEU A 10 21.15 21.08 -18.55
C LEU A 10 22.24 20.25 -17.86
N ILE A 11 21.95 19.55 -16.78
CA ILE A 11 22.68 18.35 -16.31
C ILE A 11 21.95 17.86 -15.03
N ILE A 12 20.74 17.30 -15.10
CA ILE A 12 20.20 16.32 -14.14
C ILE A 12 19.15 15.49 -14.90
N ALA A 13 19.59 14.68 -15.83
CA ALA A 13 18.74 13.72 -16.53
C ALA A 13 19.53 12.48 -16.91
N ALA A 14 20.17 11.82 -15.93
CA ALA A 14 20.86 10.56 -16.20
C ALA A 14 21.17 9.80 -14.92
N LEU A 15 20.18 9.49 -14.08
CA LEU A 15 20.32 8.54 -12.96
C LEU A 15 19.01 7.79 -12.70
N GLY A 16 18.34 7.36 -13.76
CA GLY A 16 17.16 6.50 -13.72
C GLY A 16 17.40 5.16 -14.42
N ALA A 17 18.62 4.62 -14.38
CA ALA A 17 18.85 3.23 -14.72
C ALA A 17 18.41 2.41 -13.50
N SER A 18 17.14 2.00 -13.46
CA SER A 18 16.67 0.89 -12.67
C SER A 18 17.49 -0.33 -13.07
N GLY A 19 18.61 -0.56 -12.41
CA GLY A 19 19.41 -1.75 -12.56
C GLY A 19 18.54 -2.95 -12.19
N CYS A 20 17.96 -3.63 -13.18
CA CYS A 20 17.76 -5.05 -13.03
C CYS A 20 19.12 -5.59 -12.61
N ALA A 21 19.27 -6.03 -11.37
CA ALA A 21 20.54 -6.57 -10.86
C ALA A 21 20.94 -7.78 -11.74
N SER A 22 21.69 -7.50 -12.78
CA SER A 22 22.38 -8.52 -13.55
C SER A 22 23.70 -8.74 -12.85
N MET A 23 23.91 -9.95 -12.30
CA MET A 23 25.20 -10.30 -11.72
C MET A 23 26.28 -10.20 -12.81
N SER A 24 27.42 -9.63 -12.47
CA SER A 24 28.62 -9.62 -13.31
C SER A 24 29.27 -11.00 -13.40
N ALA A 25 30.22 -11.19 -14.31
CA ALA A 25 30.95 -12.45 -14.44
C ALA A 25 31.72 -12.80 -13.15
N ASP A 26 32.34 -11.80 -12.53
CA ASP A 26 33.07 -11.99 -11.27
C ASP A 26 32.13 -12.35 -10.12
N GLU A 27 31.03 -11.64 -9.96
CA GLU A 27 30.01 -11.98 -8.96
C GLU A 27 29.50 -13.41 -9.15
N CYS A 28 29.20 -13.83 -10.37
CA CYS A 28 28.74 -15.18 -10.63
C CYS A 28 29.77 -16.26 -10.29
N SER A 29 31.07 -15.97 -10.48
CA SER A 29 32.17 -16.96 -10.28
C SER A 29 32.62 -17.07 -8.83
N VAL A 30 32.52 -15.99 -8.03
CA VAL A 30 33.01 -15.96 -6.65
C VAL A 30 31.88 -15.99 -5.61
N SER A 31 30.61 -15.97 -6.04
CA SER A 31 29.46 -15.94 -5.12
C SER A 31 29.40 -17.18 -4.23
N ASP A 32 29.20 -16.95 -2.95
CA ASP A 32 28.76 -17.97 -2.01
C ASP A 32 27.27 -18.25 -2.18
N TRP A 33 26.96 -19.30 -2.95
CA TRP A 33 25.58 -19.66 -3.25
C TRP A 33 24.78 -20.11 -2.02
N HIS A 34 25.46 -20.61 -0.98
CA HIS A 34 24.81 -20.93 0.29
C HIS A 34 24.31 -19.64 0.97
N THR A 35 25.17 -18.63 1.07
CA THR A 35 24.81 -17.33 1.65
C THR A 35 23.68 -16.67 0.88
N ILE A 36 23.75 -16.67 -0.46
CA ILE A 36 22.65 -16.09 -1.30
C ILE A 36 21.34 -16.86 -1.05
N GLY A 37 21.40 -18.18 -1.01
CA GLY A 37 20.25 -19.03 -0.70
C GLY A 37 19.65 -18.71 0.67
N TYR A 38 20.53 -18.59 1.69
CA TYR A 38 20.11 -18.23 3.05
C TYR A 38 19.38 -16.89 3.09
N GLU A 39 19.91 -15.87 2.44
CA GLU A 39 19.26 -14.55 2.40
C GLU A 39 17.88 -14.60 1.70
N ASP A 40 17.78 -15.33 0.60
CA ASP A 40 16.51 -15.51 -0.12
C ASP A 40 15.50 -16.29 0.75
N GLY A 41 15.93 -17.32 1.43
CA GLY A 41 15.12 -18.07 2.40
C GLY A 41 14.66 -17.20 3.56
N ALA A 42 15.56 -16.44 4.17
CA ALA A 42 15.26 -15.53 5.29
C ALA A 42 14.31 -14.37 4.91
N LYS A 43 14.22 -14.06 3.62
CA LYS A 43 13.24 -13.10 3.06
C LYS A 43 11.92 -13.76 2.64
N GLY A 44 11.83 -15.09 2.67
CA GLY A 44 10.63 -15.83 2.26
C GLY A 44 10.43 -15.87 0.75
N TYR A 45 11.51 -15.75 -0.03
CA TYR A 45 11.40 -15.83 -1.49
C TYR A 45 11.15 -17.27 -1.94
N SER A 46 10.39 -17.42 -3.04
CA SER A 46 10.10 -18.71 -3.64
C SER A 46 11.39 -19.36 -4.20
N GLY A 47 11.37 -20.68 -4.35
CA GLY A 47 12.50 -21.43 -4.94
C GLY A 47 12.85 -21.03 -6.38
N ASP A 48 11.95 -20.34 -7.07
CA ASP A 48 12.17 -19.86 -8.43
C ASP A 48 13.21 -18.75 -8.53
N GLN A 49 13.58 -18.15 -7.40
CA GLN A 49 14.57 -17.06 -7.35
C GLN A 49 15.92 -17.50 -7.95
N ILE A 50 16.34 -18.75 -7.74
CA ILE A 50 17.56 -19.32 -8.37
C ILE A 50 17.51 -19.22 -9.90
N GLY A 51 16.33 -19.28 -10.50
CA GLY A 51 16.14 -19.13 -11.96
C GLY A 51 16.59 -17.78 -12.49
N ARG A 52 16.46 -16.71 -11.69
CA ARG A 52 16.96 -15.36 -12.02
C ARG A 52 18.47 -15.31 -12.04
N TYR A 53 19.12 -15.90 -11.03
CA TYR A 53 20.58 -16.00 -10.95
C TYR A 53 21.14 -16.85 -12.08
N ARG A 54 20.52 -18.01 -12.37
CA ARG A 54 20.90 -18.83 -13.51
C ARG A 54 20.85 -18.07 -14.84
N LYS A 55 19.78 -17.31 -15.06
CA LYS A 55 19.64 -16.50 -16.28
C LYS A 55 20.66 -15.38 -16.37
N ALA A 56 21.01 -14.76 -15.24
CA ALA A 56 22.04 -13.72 -15.19
C ALA A 56 23.42 -14.27 -15.48
N CYS A 57 23.81 -15.38 -14.79
CA CYS A 57 25.13 -15.96 -14.86
C CYS A 57 25.39 -16.79 -16.15
N ALA A 58 24.34 -17.31 -16.78
CA ALA A 58 24.47 -18.02 -18.06
C ALA A 58 25.06 -17.14 -19.18
N LYS A 59 24.86 -15.83 -19.12
CA LYS A 59 25.48 -14.87 -20.07
C LYS A 59 27.00 -14.83 -19.99
N HIS A 60 27.55 -15.27 -18.88
CA HIS A 60 28.98 -15.32 -18.57
C HIS A 60 29.54 -16.75 -18.59
N GLY A 61 28.73 -17.74 -18.99
CA GLY A 61 29.12 -19.15 -19.01
C GLY A 61 29.24 -19.79 -17.62
N VAL A 62 28.71 -19.13 -16.57
CA VAL A 62 28.77 -19.63 -15.19
C VAL A 62 27.42 -20.19 -14.77
N ALA A 63 27.41 -21.34 -14.08
CA ALA A 63 26.20 -21.90 -13.49
C ALA A 63 26.26 -21.75 -11.97
N PRO A 64 25.20 -21.20 -11.32
CA PRO A 64 25.06 -21.23 -9.88
C PRO A 64 25.11 -22.64 -9.31
N ASP A 65 25.75 -22.80 -8.15
CA ASP A 65 25.70 -24.07 -7.40
C ASP A 65 24.30 -24.23 -6.77
N PHE A 66 23.51 -25.07 -7.40
CA PHE A 66 22.11 -25.28 -7.02
C PHE A 66 21.96 -25.97 -5.66
N GLU A 67 22.83 -26.95 -5.35
CA GLU A 67 22.76 -27.69 -4.09
C GLU A 67 23.13 -26.78 -2.91
N SER A 68 24.19 -26.02 -3.05
CA SER A 68 24.62 -25.04 -2.06
C SER A 68 23.56 -23.99 -1.82
N TYR A 69 22.96 -23.41 -2.90
CA TYR A 69 21.86 -22.48 -2.80
C TYR A 69 20.64 -23.08 -2.07
N GLN A 70 20.23 -24.30 -2.42
CA GLN A 70 19.10 -24.98 -1.79
C GLN A 70 19.33 -25.22 -0.29
N ALA A 71 20.55 -25.64 0.08
CA ALA A 71 20.91 -25.82 1.48
C ALA A 71 20.78 -24.49 2.26
N GLY A 72 21.41 -23.45 1.77
CA GLY A 72 21.30 -22.12 2.40
C GLY A 72 19.86 -21.62 2.49
N ARG A 73 19.08 -21.79 1.40
CA ARG A 73 17.67 -21.37 1.40
C ARG A 73 16.83 -22.12 2.45
N LYS A 74 17.08 -23.41 2.63
CA LYS A 74 16.42 -24.21 3.67
C LYS A 74 16.72 -23.67 5.06
N ASP A 75 17.96 -23.28 5.32
CA ASP A 75 18.35 -22.70 6.60
C ASP A 75 17.74 -21.30 6.82
N GLY A 76 17.73 -20.48 5.79
CA GLY A 76 17.10 -19.17 5.82
C GLY A 76 15.58 -19.24 6.03
N LEU A 77 14.91 -20.23 5.43
CA LEU A 77 13.47 -20.44 5.63
C LEU A 77 13.12 -20.79 7.08
N ARG A 78 13.99 -21.47 7.83
CA ARG A 78 13.77 -21.71 9.26
C ARG A 78 13.74 -20.42 10.07
N GLN A 79 14.49 -19.43 9.64
CA GLN A 79 14.44 -18.07 10.23
C GLN A 79 13.19 -17.30 9.83
N TYR A 80 12.78 -17.41 8.57
CA TYR A 80 11.58 -16.75 8.06
C TYR A 80 10.30 -17.34 8.65
N CYS A 81 10.21 -18.68 8.73
CA CYS A 81 8.99 -19.41 9.07
C CYS A 81 8.71 -19.49 10.58
N GLN A 82 9.12 -18.47 11.33
CA GLN A 82 8.74 -18.32 12.74
C GLN A 82 7.34 -17.69 12.88
N PRO A 83 6.53 -18.11 13.86
CA PRO A 83 5.18 -17.54 14.07
C PRO A 83 5.18 -16.03 14.19
N SER A 84 6.12 -15.45 14.94
CA SER A 84 6.25 -14.00 15.09
C SER A 84 6.50 -13.29 13.74
N ARG A 85 7.23 -13.93 12.82
CA ARG A 85 7.43 -13.42 11.47
C ARG A 85 6.17 -13.54 10.65
N GLY A 86 5.45 -14.67 10.75
CA GLY A 86 4.14 -14.87 10.12
C GLY A 86 3.17 -13.77 10.50
N PHE A 87 3.02 -13.51 11.79
CA PHE A 87 2.18 -12.43 12.30
C PHE A 87 2.57 -11.05 11.71
N ASN A 88 3.85 -10.70 11.72
CA ASN A 88 4.33 -9.43 11.20
C ASN A 88 4.07 -9.27 9.69
N VAL A 89 4.26 -10.35 8.91
CA VAL A 89 3.97 -10.35 7.47
C VAL A 89 2.47 -10.12 7.26
N GLY A 90 1.60 -10.82 7.97
CA GLY A 90 0.16 -10.62 7.90
C GLY A 90 -0.26 -9.21 8.34
N ALA A 91 0.23 -8.73 9.49
CA ALA A 91 -0.13 -7.42 10.06
C ALA A 91 0.33 -6.22 9.22
N SER A 92 1.30 -6.43 8.33
CA SER A 92 1.73 -5.44 7.33
C SER A 92 0.99 -5.54 5.99
N GLY A 93 0.02 -6.44 5.84
CA GLY A 93 -0.69 -6.69 4.58
C GLY A 93 0.16 -7.45 3.55
N GLY A 94 1.24 -8.09 3.98
CA GLY A 94 2.11 -8.90 3.14
C GLY A 94 1.42 -10.17 2.63
N ARG A 95 2.10 -10.89 1.73
CA ARG A 95 1.60 -12.16 1.18
C ARG A 95 2.47 -13.32 1.63
N TYR A 96 1.83 -14.45 1.89
CA TYR A 96 2.49 -15.72 2.10
C TYR A 96 2.49 -16.54 0.80
N ASN A 97 3.66 -17.07 0.41
CA ASN A 97 3.85 -17.77 -0.86
C ASN A 97 3.98 -19.30 -0.70
N GLY A 98 3.58 -19.88 0.44
CA GLY A 98 3.65 -21.32 0.66
C GLY A 98 5.09 -21.86 0.67
N VAL A 99 6.03 -21.12 1.25
CA VAL A 99 7.46 -21.46 1.19
C VAL A 99 7.97 -22.18 2.43
N CYS A 100 7.20 -22.20 3.50
CA CYS A 100 7.62 -22.78 4.77
C CYS A 100 7.71 -24.31 4.70
N PRO A 101 8.70 -24.91 5.37
CA PRO A 101 8.73 -26.34 5.58
C PRO A 101 7.48 -26.83 6.33
N SER A 102 7.02 -28.04 6.03
CA SER A 102 5.77 -28.60 6.56
C SER A 102 5.71 -28.69 8.09
N ASP A 103 6.87 -28.81 8.73
CA ASP A 103 7.00 -28.82 10.19
C ASP A 103 6.84 -27.44 10.86
N MET A 104 6.87 -26.35 10.09
CA MET A 104 6.78 -24.98 10.57
C MET A 104 5.59 -24.21 9.94
N GLU A 105 5.01 -24.74 8.87
CA GLU A 105 4.03 -24.03 8.06
C GLU A 105 2.75 -23.75 8.83
N PHE A 106 2.27 -24.71 9.62
CA PHE A 106 1.02 -24.57 10.36
C PHE A 106 1.05 -23.38 11.31
N ASP A 107 2.06 -23.31 12.18
CA ASP A 107 2.19 -22.25 13.18
C ASP A 107 2.44 -20.88 12.52
N PHE A 108 3.21 -20.87 11.42
CA PHE A 108 3.45 -19.66 10.64
C PHE A 108 2.15 -19.11 10.03
N VAL A 109 1.35 -19.99 9.40
CA VAL A 109 0.11 -19.60 8.71
C VAL A 109 -0.95 -19.15 9.71
N GLU A 110 -1.06 -19.80 10.87
CA GLU A 110 -1.96 -19.39 11.95
C GLU A 110 -1.63 -17.96 12.42
N ALA A 111 -0.38 -17.71 12.71
CA ALA A 111 0.09 -16.39 13.11
C ALA A 111 -0.05 -15.35 11.98
N PHE A 112 0.24 -15.74 10.73
CA PHE A 112 0.00 -14.89 9.55
C PHE A 112 -1.46 -14.49 9.42
N ASN A 113 -2.39 -15.42 9.56
CA ASN A 113 -3.82 -15.14 9.47
C ASN A 113 -4.27 -14.19 10.59
N SER A 114 -3.75 -14.36 11.80
CA SER A 114 -4.02 -13.46 12.92
C SER A 114 -3.52 -12.04 12.63
N GLY A 115 -2.31 -11.90 12.12
CA GLY A 115 -1.77 -10.61 11.68
C GLY A 115 -2.58 -10.00 10.54
N HIS A 116 -2.97 -10.79 9.54
CA HIS A 116 -3.73 -10.33 8.39
C HIS A 116 -5.16 -9.87 8.79
N GLN A 117 -5.77 -10.51 9.77
CA GLN A 117 -7.03 -10.03 10.33
C GLN A 117 -6.87 -8.67 11.00
N LEU A 118 -5.78 -8.45 11.75
CA LEU A 118 -5.46 -7.13 12.32
C LEU A 118 -5.29 -6.07 11.24
N TYR A 119 -4.58 -6.41 10.16
CA TYR A 119 -4.42 -5.52 9.00
C TYR A 119 -5.77 -5.13 8.39
N ASN A 120 -6.66 -6.10 8.16
CA ASN A 120 -7.98 -5.84 7.57
C ASN A 120 -8.84 -4.94 8.46
N LEU A 121 -8.85 -5.16 9.77
CA LEU A 121 -9.61 -4.32 10.70
C LEU A 121 -9.08 -2.87 10.72
N ARG A 122 -7.76 -2.68 10.71
CA ARG A 122 -7.14 -1.36 10.57
C ARG A 122 -7.49 -0.71 9.24
N ALA A 123 -7.49 -1.49 8.16
CA ALA A 123 -7.84 -0.98 6.83
C ALA A 123 -9.31 -0.52 6.77
N SER A 124 -10.24 -1.20 7.45
CA SER A 124 -11.64 -0.79 7.54
C SER A 124 -11.79 0.56 8.24
N VAL A 125 -11.14 0.76 9.39
CA VAL A 125 -11.14 2.05 10.11
C VAL A 125 -10.56 3.17 9.25
N ASN A 126 -9.42 2.91 8.61
CA ASN A 126 -8.77 3.90 7.73
C ASN A 126 -9.65 4.25 6.52
N SER A 127 -10.31 3.26 5.93
CA SER A 127 -11.20 3.46 4.79
C SER A 127 -12.40 4.33 5.16
N ALA A 128 -13.07 4.04 6.26
CA ALA A 128 -14.19 4.84 6.75
C ALA A 128 -13.74 6.27 7.07
N THR A 129 -12.60 6.44 7.73
CA THR A 129 -12.02 7.77 8.03
C THR A 129 -11.74 8.56 6.74
N TYR A 130 -11.14 7.92 5.74
CA TYR A 130 -10.88 8.57 4.45
C TYR A 130 -12.19 9.01 3.77
N GLN A 131 -13.22 8.17 3.79
CA GLN A 131 -14.51 8.48 3.19
C GLN A 131 -15.21 9.63 3.92
N ILE A 132 -15.17 9.67 5.25
CA ILE A 132 -15.70 10.80 6.06
C ILE A 132 -15.01 12.10 5.63
N ASN A 133 -13.67 12.15 5.61
CA ASN A 133 -12.93 13.35 5.21
C ASN A 133 -13.28 13.79 3.77
N ALA A 134 -13.51 12.84 2.87
CA ALA A 134 -13.92 13.15 1.50
C ALA A 134 -15.33 13.78 1.45
N ARG A 135 -16.29 13.24 2.24
CA ARG A 135 -17.62 13.82 2.34
C ARG A 135 -17.61 15.21 2.97
N GLU A 136 -16.84 15.42 4.03
CA GLU A 136 -16.66 16.73 4.66
C GLU A 136 -16.08 17.77 3.68
N SER A 137 -15.10 17.37 2.89
CA SER A 137 -14.52 18.24 1.85
C SER A 137 -15.56 18.59 0.75
N GLU A 138 -16.35 17.61 0.32
CA GLU A 138 -17.43 17.81 -0.65
C GLU A 138 -18.52 18.73 -0.08
N LEU A 139 -18.87 18.58 1.20
CA LEU A 139 -19.83 19.43 1.89
C LEU A 139 -19.39 20.89 1.89
N GLU A 140 -18.13 21.17 2.22
CA GLU A 140 -17.62 22.54 2.20
C GLU A 140 -17.58 23.14 0.79
N GLN A 141 -17.21 22.35 -0.22
CA GLN A 141 -17.27 22.79 -1.61
C GLN A 141 -18.71 23.11 -2.05
N THR A 142 -19.68 22.25 -1.73
CA THR A 142 -21.10 22.46 -2.07
C THR A 142 -21.64 23.72 -1.40
N LYS A 143 -21.24 24.01 -0.15
CA LYS A 143 -21.60 25.27 0.53
C LYS A 143 -20.96 26.49 -0.13
N ASP A 144 -19.74 26.39 -0.66
CA ASP A 144 -19.10 27.46 -1.43
C ASP A 144 -19.82 27.73 -2.75
N ASP A 145 -20.27 26.68 -3.43
CA ASP A 145 -21.06 26.78 -4.66
C ASP A 145 -22.38 27.44 -4.39
N ILE A 146 -23.06 27.12 -3.28
CA ILE A 146 -24.30 27.82 -2.85
C ILE A 146 -24.02 29.30 -2.63
N ARG A 147 -23.00 29.70 -1.89
CA ARG A 147 -22.64 31.08 -1.64
C ARG A 147 -22.39 31.85 -2.96
N THR A 148 -21.75 31.18 -3.91
CA THR A 148 -21.46 31.73 -5.24
C THR A 148 -22.76 31.95 -6.05
N ALA A 149 -23.64 30.93 -6.06
CA ALA A 149 -24.95 31.04 -6.73
C ALA A 149 -25.85 32.08 -6.11
N GLU A 150 -25.88 32.18 -4.78
CA GLU A 150 -26.64 33.26 -4.06
C GLU A 150 -26.13 34.65 -4.41
N ALA A 151 -24.80 34.84 -4.45
CA ALA A 151 -24.21 36.12 -4.85
C ALA A 151 -24.57 36.49 -6.31
N ALA A 152 -24.54 35.52 -7.22
CA ALA A 152 -24.94 35.71 -8.60
C ALA A 152 -26.43 36.01 -8.73
N LEU A 153 -27.29 35.38 -7.92
CA LEU A 153 -28.72 35.58 -7.94
C LEU A 153 -29.12 37.04 -7.66
N ILE A 154 -28.41 37.71 -6.74
CA ILE A 154 -28.72 39.11 -6.34
C ILE A 154 -27.92 40.14 -7.14
N ALA A 155 -27.02 39.75 -8.01
CA ALA A 155 -26.23 40.68 -8.83
C ALA A 155 -27.14 41.47 -9.80
N LYS A 156 -26.80 42.73 -10.05
CA LYS A 156 -27.61 43.63 -10.88
C LYS A 156 -27.67 43.21 -12.34
N GLU A 157 -26.60 42.62 -12.82
CA GLU A 157 -26.38 42.21 -14.21
C GLU A 157 -27.07 40.88 -14.55
N THR A 158 -27.56 40.14 -13.56
CA THR A 158 -28.19 38.83 -13.74
C THR A 158 -29.57 38.96 -14.39
N THR A 159 -29.76 38.30 -15.52
CA THR A 159 -31.02 38.31 -16.24
C THR A 159 -32.10 37.50 -15.52
N MET A 160 -33.39 37.76 -15.86
CA MET A 160 -34.50 36.95 -15.32
C MET A 160 -34.33 35.45 -15.64
N GLN A 161 -33.86 35.13 -16.83
CA GLN A 161 -33.63 33.75 -17.25
C GLN A 161 -32.57 33.09 -16.38
N ASP A 162 -31.44 33.76 -16.16
CA ASP A 162 -30.33 33.23 -15.35
C ASP A 162 -30.78 33.08 -13.88
N ARG A 163 -31.59 33.95 -13.35
CA ARG A 163 -32.16 33.81 -11.99
C ARG A 163 -32.99 32.56 -11.81
N ILE A 164 -33.77 32.17 -12.84
CA ILE A 164 -34.57 30.94 -12.81
C ILE A 164 -33.62 29.70 -12.76
N LEU A 165 -32.55 29.71 -13.54
CA LEU A 165 -31.55 28.62 -13.54
C LEU A 165 -30.84 28.55 -12.20
N LEU A 166 -30.36 29.69 -11.67
CA LEU A 166 -29.69 29.74 -10.37
C LEU A 166 -30.57 29.23 -9.22
N LEU A 167 -31.90 29.51 -9.26
CA LEU A 167 -32.82 28.96 -8.27
C LEU A 167 -32.95 27.44 -8.36
N ALA A 168 -32.92 26.87 -9.57
CA ALA A 168 -32.93 25.43 -9.77
C ALA A 168 -31.63 24.81 -9.25
N ASP A 169 -30.46 25.41 -9.56
CA ASP A 169 -29.15 24.97 -9.09
C ASP A 169 -29.06 25.03 -7.56
N LEU A 170 -29.52 26.09 -6.93
CA LEU A 170 -29.57 26.23 -5.46
C LEU A 170 -30.40 25.14 -4.79
N LYS A 171 -31.50 24.73 -5.43
CA LYS A 171 -32.32 23.62 -4.93
C LYS A 171 -31.53 22.30 -5.00
N GLU A 172 -30.91 22.02 -6.14
CA GLU A 172 -30.11 20.81 -6.32
C GLU A 172 -28.93 20.71 -5.35
N LEU A 173 -28.19 21.84 -5.18
CA LEU A 173 -27.10 21.94 -4.20
C LEU A 173 -27.57 21.71 -2.76
N SER A 174 -28.77 22.25 -2.41
CA SER A 174 -29.33 22.03 -1.08
C SER A 174 -29.76 20.59 -0.83
N GLU A 175 -30.31 19.90 -1.84
CA GLU A 175 -30.59 18.47 -1.79
C GLU A 175 -29.31 17.65 -1.67
N ARG A 176 -28.23 18.06 -2.37
CA ARG A 176 -26.91 17.42 -2.28
C ARG A 176 -26.31 17.54 -0.88
N ILE A 177 -26.42 18.70 -0.21
CA ILE A 177 -26.01 18.86 1.19
C ILE A 177 -26.69 17.81 2.07
N GLY A 178 -28.01 17.68 1.98
CA GLY A 178 -28.75 16.71 2.79
C GLY A 178 -28.30 15.26 2.55
N GLN A 179 -27.96 14.91 1.31
CA GLN A 179 -27.41 13.59 0.97
C GLN A 179 -26.01 13.37 1.60
N ILE A 180 -25.11 14.35 1.45
CA ILE A 180 -23.76 14.27 2.00
C ILE A 180 -23.79 14.13 3.53
N GLU A 181 -24.65 14.89 4.20
CA GLU A 181 -24.81 14.82 5.65
C GLU A 181 -25.32 13.43 6.10
N ALA A 182 -26.31 12.86 5.41
CA ALA A 182 -26.79 11.51 5.69
C ALA A 182 -25.70 10.45 5.47
N GLU A 183 -25.02 10.49 4.31
CA GLU A 183 -23.89 9.58 4.01
C GLU A 183 -22.76 9.68 5.07
N THR A 184 -22.50 10.89 5.57
CA THR A 184 -21.47 11.13 6.60
C THR A 184 -21.88 10.50 7.94
N VAL A 185 -23.14 10.56 8.32
CA VAL A 185 -23.64 9.91 9.54
C VAL A 185 -23.46 8.39 9.47
N ASP A 186 -23.85 7.77 8.35
CA ASP A 186 -23.68 6.33 8.12
C ASP A 186 -22.21 5.90 8.20
N LEU A 187 -21.31 6.68 7.58
CA LEU A 187 -19.86 6.42 7.61
C LEU A 187 -19.26 6.57 9.02
N ILE A 188 -19.77 7.49 9.84
CA ILE A 188 -19.35 7.65 11.25
C ILE A 188 -19.76 6.42 12.06
N GLU A 189 -20.97 5.89 11.82
CA GLU A 189 -21.42 4.66 12.48
C GLU A 189 -20.57 3.45 12.05
N GLU A 190 -20.33 3.29 10.74
CA GLU A 190 -19.45 2.22 10.22
C GLU A 190 -18.05 2.29 10.84
N ARG A 191 -17.46 3.49 10.95
CA ARG A 191 -16.16 3.67 11.59
C ARG A 191 -16.20 3.26 13.05
N ALA A 192 -17.22 3.66 13.80
CA ALA A 192 -17.35 3.31 15.24
C ALA A 192 -17.44 1.79 15.43
N ILE A 193 -18.18 1.09 14.59
CA ILE A 193 -18.26 -0.37 14.59
C ILE A 193 -16.89 -0.99 14.28
N ALA A 194 -16.19 -0.49 13.26
CA ALA A 194 -14.87 -0.98 12.89
C ALA A 194 -13.82 -0.74 14.00
N GLU A 195 -13.85 0.41 14.66
CA GLU A 195 -13.00 0.73 15.82
C GLU A 195 -13.26 -0.22 17.00
N GLN A 196 -14.52 -0.51 17.29
CA GLN A 196 -14.88 -1.47 18.35
C GLN A 196 -14.38 -2.89 18.02
N GLN A 197 -14.54 -3.33 16.77
CA GLN A 197 -14.04 -4.64 16.32
C GLN A 197 -12.51 -4.70 16.42
N LEU A 198 -11.81 -3.65 15.99
CA LEU A 198 -10.36 -3.54 16.09
C LEU A 198 -9.90 -3.61 17.56
N ALA A 199 -10.51 -2.83 18.45
CA ALA A 199 -10.15 -2.82 19.87
C ALA A 199 -10.39 -4.19 20.53
N SER A 200 -11.52 -4.83 20.24
CA SER A 200 -11.82 -6.18 20.71
C SER A 200 -10.78 -7.20 20.25
N TYR A 201 -10.42 -7.14 18.96
CA TYR A 201 -9.43 -8.07 18.39
C TYR A 201 -8.02 -7.82 18.96
N GLN A 202 -7.63 -6.57 19.19
CA GLN A 202 -6.35 -6.24 19.83
C GLN A 202 -6.26 -6.80 21.26
N SER A 203 -7.37 -6.82 22.01
CA SER A 203 -7.40 -7.48 23.31
C SER A 203 -7.15 -8.99 23.21
N VAL A 204 -7.78 -9.65 22.23
CA VAL A 204 -7.55 -11.09 21.96
C VAL A 204 -6.09 -11.37 21.61
N LEU A 205 -5.48 -10.51 20.78
CA LEU A 205 -4.06 -10.64 20.41
C LEU A 205 -3.13 -10.46 21.61
N ALA A 206 -3.41 -9.50 22.47
CA ALA A 206 -2.62 -9.26 23.70
C ALA A 206 -2.69 -10.49 24.64
N ASP A 207 -3.86 -11.10 24.79
CA ASP A 207 -4.04 -12.31 25.60
C ASP A 207 -3.31 -13.53 24.98
N ALA A 208 -3.17 -13.56 23.65
CA ALA A 208 -2.44 -14.59 22.91
C ALA A 208 -0.92 -14.34 22.86
N GLY A 209 -0.43 -13.21 23.37
CA GLY A 209 1.01 -12.88 23.45
C GLY A 209 1.60 -12.23 22.19
N TYR A 210 0.76 -11.59 21.37
CA TYR A 210 1.17 -10.80 20.19
C TYR A 210 1.27 -9.30 20.47
#